data_5f853b03c2284b76ca626ac8d3dde4c0
#
_entry.id   5f853b03c2284b76ca626ac8d3dde4c0
#
_cell.length_a   1.000
_cell.length_b   1.000
_cell.length_c   1.000
_cell.angle_alpha   90.00
_cell.angle_beta   90.00
_cell.angle_gamma   90.00
#
_symmetry.space_group_name_H-M   'P 1'
#
loop_
_entity.id
_entity.type
_entity.pdbx_description
1 polymer ?
#
loop_
_entity_poly.entity_id
_entity_poly.type
_entity_poly.pdbx_seq_one_letter_code
_entity_poly.pdbx_strand_id
1 'polypeptide(L)'
;MRVVMTDEEQQLPEAKWYILHTYSGYENLVKVNLETAFQKNNIEDRLVDIRIPMEDIVEEKNGKRKIVHRRMFPSYVLVKMIYTRDMWHLITGTRGVTGFVGPQGKPTPLTEEEIRRMQLEKVTV
;
A
#
# COMPACT_ATOMS: atom_id res chain seq x y z
N MET A 1 -29.33 -11.88 -22.84
CA MET A 1 -28.02 -11.96 -23.53
C MET A 1 -26.91 -12.18 -22.50
N ARG A 2 -26.17 -13.24 -22.66
CA ARG A 2 -25.10 -13.56 -21.72
C ARG A 2 -23.83 -12.81 -22.12
N VAL A 3 -23.32 -11.99 -21.22
CA VAL A 3 -22.04 -11.33 -21.43
C VAL A 3 -20.93 -12.31 -21.11
N VAL A 4 -20.11 -12.61 -22.10
CA VAL A 4 -18.95 -13.47 -21.92
C VAL A 4 -17.74 -12.58 -21.63
N MET A 5 -17.16 -12.76 -20.46
CA MET A 5 -15.93 -12.06 -20.09
C MET A 5 -14.74 -12.68 -20.81
N THR A 6 -13.79 -11.84 -21.21
CA THR A 6 -12.52 -12.31 -21.77
C THR A 6 -11.73 -13.05 -20.71
N ASP A 7 -10.75 -13.86 -21.13
CA ASP A 7 -9.87 -14.55 -20.19
C ASP A 7 -9.14 -13.56 -19.27
N GLU A 8 -8.75 -12.41 -19.78
CA GLU A 8 -8.10 -11.38 -18.99
C GLU A 8 -9.02 -10.83 -17.90
N GLU A 9 -10.29 -10.59 -18.23
CA GLU A 9 -11.28 -10.09 -17.26
C GLU A 9 -11.61 -11.13 -16.20
N GLN A 10 -11.61 -12.41 -16.57
CA GLN A 10 -11.85 -13.51 -15.65
C GLN A 10 -10.66 -13.82 -14.75
N GLN A 11 -9.46 -13.43 -15.19
CA GLN A 11 -8.20 -13.75 -14.51
C GLN A 11 -7.52 -12.53 -13.90
N LEU A 12 -8.32 -11.58 -13.40
CA LEU A 12 -7.76 -10.46 -12.65
C LEU A 12 -6.96 -11.00 -11.47
N PRO A 13 -5.77 -10.45 -11.20
CA PRO A 13 -4.97 -10.90 -10.07
C PRO A 13 -5.69 -10.65 -8.75
N GLU A 14 -5.32 -11.39 -7.74
CA GLU A 14 -5.82 -11.14 -6.41
C GLU A 14 -5.26 -9.84 -5.85
N ALA A 15 -6.01 -9.23 -4.93
CA ALA A 15 -5.51 -8.08 -4.19
C ALA A 15 -4.33 -8.51 -3.32
N LYS A 16 -3.23 -7.79 -3.46
CA LYS A 16 -2.00 -8.06 -2.71
C LYS A 16 -1.47 -6.77 -2.12
N TRP A 17 -0.63 -6.91 -1.12
CA TRP A 17 0.04 -5.77 -0.51
C TRP A 17 1.31 -5.42 -1.27
N TYR A 18 1.47 -4.14 -1.56
CA TYR A 18 2.67 -3.58 -2.19
C TYR A 18 3.19 -2.44 -1.33
N ILE A 19 4.48 -2.20 -1.41
CA ILE A 19 5.10 -1.08 -0.73
C ILE A 19 5.45 -0.01 -1.76
N LEU A 20 5.02 1.22 -1.50
CA LEU A 20 5.40 2.39 -2.26
C LEU A 20 6.39 3.22 -1.46
N HIS A 21 7.45 3.65 -2.12
CA HIS A 21 8.37 4.62 -1.56
C HIS A 21 7.85 6.03 -1.86
N THR A 22 7.90 6.90 -0.85
CA THR A 22 7.44 8.28 -0.97
C THR A 22 8.53 9.24 -0.55
N TYR A 23 8.35 10.52 -0.85
CA TYR A 23 9.15 11.54 -0.21
C TYR A 23 8.81 11.58 1.28
N SER A 24 9.83 11.88 2.09
CA SER A 24 9.64 11.96 3.54
C SER A 24 8.60 13.03 3.89
N GLY A 25 7.63 12.66 4.72
CA GLY A 25 6.56 13.55 5.12
C GLY A 25 5.35 13.56 4.18
N TYR A 26 5.44 12.88 3.04
CA TYR A 26 4.36 12.85 2.05
C TYR A 26 3.43 11.64 2.17
N GLU A 27 3.59 10.81 3.19
CA GLU A 27 2.85 9.56 3.30
C GLU A 27 1.33 9.76 3.32
N ASN A 28 0.84 10.71 4.11
CA ASN A 28 -0.60 11.00 4.17
C ASN A 28 -1.11 11.59 2.86
N LEU A 29 -0.32 12.47 2.24
CA LEU A 29 -0.67 13.07 0.96
C LEU A 29 -0.77 12.00 -0.13
N VAL A 30 0.17 11.06 -0.15
CA VAL A 30 0.17 9.95 -1.10
C VAL A 30 -1.09 9.11 -0.93
N LYS A 31 -1.50 8.82 0.31
CA LYS A 31 -2.73 8.08 0.57
C LYS A 31 -3.93 8.76 -0.07
N VAL A 32 -4.12 10.06 0.18
CA VAL A 32 -5.23 10.83 -0.38
C VAL A 32 -5.15 10.90 -1.91
N ASN A 33 -3.95 11.14 -2.43
CA ASN A 33 -3.74 11.27 -3.87
C ASN A 33 -3.99 9.95 -4.60
N LEU A 34 -3.62 8.82 -4.02
CA LEU A 34 -3.90 7.50 -4.58
C LEU A 34 -5.40 7.22 -4.61
N GLU A 35 -6.09 7.50 -3.50
CA GLU A 35 -7.54 7.32 -3.45
C GLU A 35 -8.24 8.13 -4.54
N THR A 36 -7.82 9.38 -4.69
CA THR A 36 -8.36 10.28 -5.71
C THR A 36 -8.07 9.78 -7.12
N ALA A 37 -6.85 9.35 -7.38
CA ALA A 37 -6.45 8.85 -8.69
C ALA A 37 -7.23 7.60 -9.08
N PHE A 38 -7.45 6.68 -8.15
CA PHE A 38 -8.23 5.48 -8.39
C PHE A 38 -9.70 5.82 -8.68
N GLN A 39 -10.26 6.78 -7.95
CA GLN A 39 -11.64 7.23 -8.19
C GLN A 39 -11.79 7.89 -9.56
N LYS A 40 -10.87 8.78 -9.92
CA LYS A 40 -10.91 9.49 -11.21
C LYS A 40 -10.80 8.56 -12.41
N ASN A 41 -10.15 7.43 -12.23
CA ASN A 41 -9.96 6.44 -13.29
C ASN A 41 -10.97 5.29 -13.22
N ASN A 42 -11.97 5.41 -12.34
CA ASN A 42 -13.04 4.42 -12.17
C ASN A 42 -12.52 3.02 -11.82
N ILE A 43 -11.46 2.97 -11.03
CA ILE A 43 -10.86 1.72 -10.54
C ILE A 43 -10.78 1.69 -9.02
N GLU A 44 -11.64 2.44 -8.35
CA GLU A 44 -11.68 2.50 -6.89
C GLU A 44 -11.93 1.14 -6.24
N ASP A 45 -12.61 0.23 -6.93
CA ASP A 45 -12.85 -1.13 -6.46
C ASP A 45 -11.59 -2.00 -6.43
N ARG A 46 -10.53 -1.57 -7.13
CA ARG A 46 -9.23 -2.27 -7.08
C ARG A 46 -8.38 -1.86 -5.90
N LEU A 47 -8.74 -0.77 -5.21
CA LEU A 47 -8.02 -0.31 -4.02
C LEU A 47 -8.73 -0.84 -2.78
N VAL A 48 -8.08 -1.77 -2.09
CA VAL A 48 -8.68 -2.43 -0.93
C VAL A 48 -8.33 -1.69 0.37
N ASP A 49 -7.06 -1.33 0.54
CA ASP A 49 -6.62 -0.67 1.77
C ASP A 49 -5.31 0.08 1.51
N ILE A 50 -5.10 1.14 2.27
CA ILE A 50 -3.83 1.87 2.30
C ILE A 50 -3.48 2.08 3.76
N ARG A 51 -2.26 1.71 4.14
CA ARG A 51 -1.77 1.88 5.49
C ARG A 51 -0.42 2.56 5.53
N ILE A 52 -0.27 3.44 6.51
CA ILE A 52 1.01 4.04 6.85
C ILE A 52 1.45 3.31 8.11
N PRO A 53 2.54 2.50 8.04
CA PRO A 53 2.93 1.69 9.20
C PRO A 53 3.30 2.57 10.37
N MET A 54 2.64 2.34 11.51
CA MET A 54 2.88 3.06 12.76
C MET A 54 3.17 2.05 13.86
N GLU A 55 4.01 2.43 14.79
CA GLU A 55 4.27 1.62 15.98
C GLU A 55 4.14 2.48 17.22
N ASP A 56 3.72 1.86 18.31
CA ASP A 56 3.66 2.49 19.61
C ASP A 56 4.92 2.14 20.39
N ILE A 57 5.64 3.17 20.82
CA ILE A 57 6.87 2.99 21.60
C ILE A 57 6.64 3.56 22.97
N VAL A 58 7.07 2.83 24.00
CA VAL A 58 7.07 3.33 25.36
C VAL A 58 8.39 4.05 25.61
N GLU A 59 8.31 5.37 25.76
CA GLU A 59 9.47 6.18 26.14
C GLU A 59 9.41 6.46 27.63
N GLU A 60 10.54 6.32 28.32
CA GLU A 60 10.66 6.67 29.70
C GLU A 60 11.45 7.97 29.80
N LYS A 61 10.81 9.03 30.28
CA LYS A 61 11.42 10.34 30.41
C LYS A 61 11.07 10.91 31.79
N ASN A 62 12.09 11.26 32.57
CA ASN A 62 11.91 11.83 33.92
C ASN A 62 11.08 10.93 34.85
N GLY A 63 11.28 9.61 34.76
CA GLY A 63 10.54 8.64 35.57
C GLY A 63 9.10 8.42 35.16
N LYS A 64 8.66 9.02 34.06
CA LYS A 64 7.31 8.86 33.55
C LYS A 64 7.34 8.07 32.24
N ARG A 65 6.41 7.12 32.12
CA ARG A 65 6.22 6.37 30.88
C ARG A 65 5.25 7.11 29.97
N LYS A 66 5.64 7.27 28.72
CA LYS A 66 4.83 7.90 27.70
C LYS A 66 4.76 7.00 26.48
N ILE A 67 3.55 6.79 25.98
CA ILE A 67 3.36 6.08 24.71
C ILE A 67 3.50 7.08 23.59
N VAL A 68 4.45 6.82 22.68
CA VAL A 68 4.71 7.66 21.53
C VAL A 68 4.36 6.88 20.26
N HIS A 69 3.54 7.48 19.42
CA HIS A 69 3.23 6.93 18.11
C HIS A 69 4.28 7.43 17.12
N ARG A 70 4.96 6.52 16.44
CA ARG A 70 5.89 6.92 15.39
C ARG A 70 5.76 6.00 14.19
N ARG A 71 6.20 6.48 13.03
CA ARG A 71 6.17 5.69 11.82
C ARG A 71 7.18 4.55 11.92
N MET A 72 6.71 3.33 11.64
CA MET A 72 7.55 2.13 11.65
C MET A 72 8.55 2.16 10.49
N PHE A 73 8.08 2.59 9.32
CA PHE A 73 8.90 2.71 8.11
C PHE A 73 8.67 4.09 7.49
N PRO A 74 9.48 5.11 7.85
CA PRO A 74 9.36 6.43 7.24
C PRO A 74 9.55 6.37 5.72
N SER A 75 8.79 7.17 4.99
CA SER A 75 8.83 7.26 3.53
C SER A 75 8.27 6.02 2.82
N TYR A 76 7.49 5.19 3.49
CA TYR A 76 6.83 4.03 2.90
C TYR A 76 5.34 4.05 3.16
N VAL A 77 4.58 3.62 2.16
CA VAL A 77 3.14 3.45 2.25
C VAL A 77 2.81 2.05 1.77
N LEU A 78 1.97 1.36 2.52
CA LEU A 78 1.52 0.01 2.18
C LEU A 78 0.17 0.09 1.51
N VAL A 79 0.05 -0.51 0.34
CA VAL A 79 -1.18 -0.47 -0.46
C VAL A 79 -1.61 -1.89 -0.78
N LYS A 80 -2.84 -2.22 -0.39
CA LYS A 80 -3.46 -3.48 -0.81
C LYS A 80 -4.36 -3.17 -2.01
N MET A 81 -4.03 -3.76 -3.14
CA MET A 81 -4.72 -3.47 -4.39
C MET A 81 -4.67 -4.64 -5.36
N ILE A 82 -5.63 -4.64 -6.28
CA ILE A 82 -5.59 -5.51 -7.46
C ILE A 82 -4.76 -4.75 -8.49
N TYR A 83 -3.49 -5.14 -8.60
CA TYR A 83 -2.54 -4.44 -9.48
C TYR A 83 -2.47 -5.09 -10.85
N THR A 84 -2.57 -4.27 -11.88
CA THR A 84 -2.32 -4.67 -13.25
C THR A 84 -1.32 -3.71 -13.88
N ARG A 85 -0.65 -4.17 -14.92
CA ARG A 85 0.47 -3.46 -15.54
C ARG A 85 0.11 -2.05 -16.01
N ASP A 86 -1.12 -1.86 -16.46
CA ASP A 86 -1.63 -0.57 -16.93
C ASP A 86 -1.75 0.48 -15.82
N MET A 87 -1.69 0.07 -14.56
CA MET A 87 -1.77 0.97 -13.42
C MET A 87 -0.42 1.57 -13.03
N TRP A 88 0.66 1.08 -13.61
CA TRP A 88 2.01 1.48 -13.20
C TRP A 88 2.23 2.99 -13.34
N HIS A 89 1.87 3.58 -14.48
CA HIS A 89 2.03 5.02 -14.71
C HIS A 89 1.13 5.84 -13.79
N LEU A 90 -0.08 5.38 -13.55
CA LEU A 90 -1.01 6.05 -12.65
C LEU A 90 -0.44 6.13 -11.23
N ILE A 91 0.07 5.03 -10.74
CA ILE A 91 0.58 4.96 -9.37
C ILE A 91 1.90 5.71 -9.24
N THR A 92 2.85 5.47 -10.13
CA THR A 92 4.15 6.13 -10.06
C THR A 92 4.08 7.61 -10.39
N GLY A 93 3.07 8.03 -11.13
CA GLY A 93 2.81 9.44 -11.42
C GLY A 93 2.05 10.17 -10.32
N THR A 94 1.61 9.49 -9.28
CA THR A 94 0.92 10.11 -8.17
C THR A 94 1.90 10.98 -7.37
N ARG A 95 1.51 12.23 -7.10
CA ARG A 95 2.38 13.19 -6.42
C ARG A 95 2.79 12.67 -5.05
N GLY A 96 4.09 12.65 -4.79
CA GLY A 96 4.67 12.17 -3.55
C GLY A 96 5.22 10.76 -3.64
N VAL A 97 4.81 9.99 -4.65
CA VAL A 97 5.33 8.64 -4.88
C VAL A 97 6.65 8.74 -5.64
N THR A 98 7.68 8.07 -5.14
CA THR A 98 8.97 7.97 -5.83
C THR A 98 9.12 6.68 -6.61
N GLY A 99 8.37 5.64 -6.25
CA GLY A 99 8.38 4.38 -6.97
C GLY A 99 7.90 3.21 -6.11
N PHE A 100 7.88 2.04 -6.73
CA PHE A 100 7.60 0.80 -6.01
C PHE A 100 8.85 0.29 -5.33
N VAL A 101 8.67 -0.34 -4.18
CA VAL A 101 9.75 -1.07 -3.51
C VAL A 101 9.80 -2.47 -4.11
N GLY A 102 10.96 -2.83 -4.63
CA GLY A 102 11.17 -4.14 -5.23
C GLY A 102 12.40 -4.12 -6.13
N PRO A 103 12.85 -5.29 -6.63
CA PRO A 103 13.99 -5.37 -7.53
C PRO A 103 13.78 -4.50 -8.77
N GLN A 104 14.72 -3.62 -9.06
CA GLN A 104 14.66 -2.71 -10.21
C GLN A 104 13.41 -1.82 -10.23
N GLY A 105 12.84 -1.52 -9.06
CA GLY A 105 11.63 -0.72 -8.96
C GLY A 105 10.36 -1.40 -9.43
N LYS A 106 10.40 -2.71 -9.63
CA LYS A 106 9.22 -3.46 -10.08
C LYS A 106 8.27 -3.71 -8.90
N PRO A 107 6.95 -3.60 -9.13
CA PRO A 107 5.97 -3.95 -8.11
C PRO A 107 6.15 -5.40 -7.67
N THR A 108 6.45 -5.59 -6.39
CA THR A 108 6.68 -6.92 -5.82
C THR A 108 5.76 -7.10 -4.63
N PRO A 109 4.81 -8.04 -4.70
CA PRO A 109 3.89 -8.27 -3.59
C PRO A 109 4.62 -8.73 -2.34
N LEU A 110 4.10 -8.33 -1.17
CA LEU A 110 4.60 -8.83 0.10
C LEU A 110 4.26 -10.32 0.24
N THR A 111 5.15 -11.06 0.88
CA THR A 111 4.90 -12.45 1.24
C THR A 111 3.97 -12.52 2.45
N GLU A 112 3.37 -13.69 2.68
CA GLU A 112 2.52 -13.91 3.85
C GLU A 112 3.28 -13.68 5.15
N GLU A 113 4.55 -14.06 5.18
CA GLU A 113 5.40 -13.84 6.35
C GLU A 113 5.62 -12.34 6.62
N GLU A 114 5.87 -11.57 5.57
CA GLU A 114 6.01 -10.11 5.69
C GLU A 114 4.71 -9.46 6.16
N ILE A 115 3.57 -9.89 5.62
CA ILE A 115 2.25 -9.40 6.03
C ILE A 115 2.03 -9.66 7.51
N ARG A 116 2.35 -10.84 7.97
CA ARG A 116 2.23 -11.24 9.39
C ARG A 116 3.15 -10.39 10.28
N ARG A 117 4.39 -10.24 9.85
CA ARG A 117 5.40 -9.48 10.60
C ARG A 117 5.01 -8.01 10.75
N MET A 118 4.40 -7.45 9.71
CA MET A 118 3.93 -6.07 9.70
C MET A 118 2.53 -5.91 10.30
N GLN A 119 1.91 -7.00 10.72
CA GLN A 119 0.58 -7.03 11.34
C GLN A 119 -0.52 -6.42 10.47
N LEU A 120 -0.40 -6.60 9.16
CA LEU A 120 -1.37 -6.07 8.21
C LEU A 120 -2.66 -6.87 8.20
N GLU A 121 -2.56 -8.18 8.34
CA GLU A 121 -3.71 -9.09 8.36
C GLU A 121 -3.41 -10.25 9.29
N LYS A 122 -4.48 -10.89 9.78
CA LYS A 122 -4.33 -12.18 10.46
C LYS A 122 -4.13 -13.25 9.40
N VAL A 123 -2.96 -13.89 9.42
CA VAL A 123 -2.68 -15.01 8.54
C VAL A 123 -3.12 -16.27 9.24
N THR A 124 -4.07 -16.99 8.65
CA THR A 124 -4.52 -18.28 9.17
C THR A 124 -3.50 -19.33 8.76
N VAL A 125 -2.97 -20.01 9.74
CA VAL A 125 -2.00 -21.09 9.51
C VAL A 125 -2.72 -22.39 9.21
#